data_3059d58306eac74c5f54eacb2cd61cd3
#
_entry.id   3059d58306eac74c5f54eacb2cd61cd3
#
_cell.length_a   1.000
_cell.length_b   1.000
_cell.length_c   1.000
_cell.angle_alpha   90.00
_cell.angle_beta   90.00
_cell.angle_gamma   90.00
#
_symmetry.space_group_name_H-M   'P 1'
#
loop_
_entity.id
_entity.type
_entity.pdbx_description
1 polymer ?
#
loop_
_entity_poly.entity_id
_entity_poly.type
_entity_poly.pdbx_seq_one_letter_code
_entity_poly.pdbx_strand_id
1 'polypeptide(L)'
;LEKLPADRFESAKAFADALHNPAFVGGANGSTVARTVVASRRLTSTLAATAMIFAAVALWALSRPPGNADAVPVQFELVGGPTMRIQGNWTQPFAVSDDGRTVIFSADTGGVDGLWIRTLDDPRPRLLEDTERGMQPSISPDGQWVAFVVGNQLLRKVRLAGGAATTVATIDGITAAIDWLSDDEIVLERFGYGMHRVSANGGIAQVWIPLDTARGENRQRRPFVWREGETVRVFYASSTDDGVTRLAVFTPDGKAPQRLDLEGVQALGMIDGHLIYARGDGALMAVPFDLENVRLSGAPRQLRERVNANGPGTQVILSRSGTLVYQVPTDGASRLVVSNVMGGVTPVGSQVRAFGESRFSPDGQRIAVDIGESGASAHSIWVLARASGQATRVTRGGHARLVDWSTDGRDLLFVRNGALWMQSVAAGGEPRSLADSGMQLVDATLAPDGRSVVVLGPRSILLRLPLGTAASADTIVPPYGTTTMRPDGPRVSPDGKWVAFSHRNEYQVYVRSLVDGGTFQVSDEGGSDPVWGHDASRLYYHTGDGVVETTLRTSPTLDVLRRRRLDALPSGANVQDVSSDGLALLMQLPIRQGAEVRVAVNWDTEVRRALRGGGVP
;
A
#
# COMPACT_ATOMS: atom_id res chain seq x y z
N LEU A 1 -45.49 -9.59 38.30
CA LEU A 1 -45.43 -10.21 39.64
C LEU A 1 -45.14 -9.10 40.66
N GLU A 2 -46.15 -8.73 41.39
CA GLU A 2 -46.01 -7.70 42.43
C GLU A 2 -45.13 -8.19 43.58
N LYS A 3 -44.35 -7.26 44.13
CA LYS A 3 -43.30 -7.61 45.09
C LYS A 3 -43.82 -7.72 46.54
N LEU A 4 -45.01 -7.26 46.84
CA LEU A 4 -45.55 -7.32 48.19
C LEU A 4 -46.47 -8.54 48.40
N PRO A 5 -46.36 -9.26 49.50
CA PRO A 5 -47.15 -10.47 49.76
C PRO A 5 -48.67 -10.25 49.74
N ALA A 6 -49.15 -9.02 50.11
CA ALA A 6 -50.55 -8.67 50.14
C ALA A 6 -51.24 -8.49 48.77
N ASP A 7 -50.45 -8.35 47.74
CA ASP A 7 -50.90 -8.10 46.36
C ASP A 7 -50.80 -9.33 45.45
N ARG A 8 -50.53 -10.51 46.04
CA ARG A 8 -50.44 -11.77 45.28
C ARG A 8 -51.80 -12.46 45.22
N PHE A 9 -52.08 -13.09 44.09
CA PHE A 9 -53.25 -13.95 43.97
C PHE A 9 -53.18 -15.11 44.96
N GLU A 10 -54.28 -15.41 45.62
CA GLU A 10 -54.38 -16.46 46.63
C GLU A 10 -54.08 -17.87 46.13
N SER A 11 -54.18 -18.12 44.85
CA SER A 11 -53.83 -19.38 44.20
C SER A 11 -53.43 -19.23 42.74
N ALA A 12 -52.76 -20.22 42.20
CA ALA A 12 -52.41 -20.29 40.79
C ALA A 12 -53.65 -20.33 39.87
N LYS A 13 -54.78 -20.88 40.39
CA LYS A 13 -56.07 -20.90 39.70
C LYS A 13 -56.66 -19.49 39.61
N ALA A 14 -56.62 -18.72 40.69
CA ALA A 14 -57.11 -17.34 40.70
C ALA A 14 -56.28 -16.44 39.74
N PHE A 15 -55.02 -16.69 39.58
CA PHE A 15 -54.16 -16.02 38.62
C PHE A 15 -54.54 -16.38 37.17
N ALA A 16 -54.74 -17.67 36.88
CA ALA A 16 -55.15 -18.14 35.54
C ALA A 16 -56.55 -17.61 35.15
N ASP A 17 -57.48 -17.57 36.09
CA ASP A 17 -58.85 -17.04 35.87
C ASP A 17 -58.82 -15.52 35.59
N ALA A 18 -57.93 -14.79 36.25
CA ALA A 18 -57.70 -13.35 36.01
C ALA A 18 -57.10 -13.08 34.63
N LEU A 19 -56.20 -13.94 34.13
CA LEU A 19 -55.62 -13.82 32.81
C LEU A 19 -56.63 -14.09 31.67
N HIS A 20 -57.66 -14.85 31.92
CA HIS A 20 -58.72 -15.18 30.93
C HIS A 20 -59.88 -14.21 30.96
N ASN A 21 -59.94 -13.29 31.94
CA ASN A 21 -61.02 -12.32 32.04
C ASN A 21 -60.60 -10.94 31.56
N PRO A 22 -61.01 -10.46 30.40
CA PRO A 22 -60.63 -9.16 29.87
C PRO A 22 -61.22 -7.96 30.68
N ALA A 23 -62.13 -8.23 31.63
CA ALA A 23 -62.73 -7.21 32.51
C ALA A 23 -62.13 -7.22 33.93
N PHE A 24 -61.06 -8.00 34.17
CA PHE A 24 -60.43 -8.05 35.50
C PHE A 24 -59.69 -6.75 35.81
N VAL A 25 -60.21 -5.97 36.78
CA VAL A 25 -59.57 -4.79 37.36
C VAL A 25 -59.17 -5.17 38.77
N GLY A 26 -57.86 -5.21 39.06
CA GLY A 26 -57.35 -5.49 40.41
C GLY A 26 -57.98 -4.52 41.45
N GLY A 27 -58.71 -5.08 42.40
CA GLY A 27 -59.46 -4.32 43.32
C GLY A 27 -58.61 -3.56 44.34
N ALA A 28 -58.71 -2.25 44.33
CA ALA A 28 -58.42 -1.41 45.49
C ALA A 28 -59.75 -0.85 45.98
N ASN A 29 -60.20 -1.29 47.18
CA ASN A 29 -61.37 -0.77 47.87
C ASN A 29 -61.16 0.73 48.18
N GLY A 30 -61.97 1.59 47.57
CA GLY A 30 -61.96 3.04 47.84
C GLY A 30 -63.19 3.71 47.29
N SER A 31 -64.09 4.07 48.22
CA SER A 31 -65.35 4.76 48.10
C SER A 31 -65.49 5.80 46.97
N THR A 32 -66.59 5.67 46.24
CA THR A 32 -67.12 6.60 45.26
C THR A 32 -67.37 8.00 45.75
N VAL A 33 -66.68 8.98 45.29
CA VAL A 33 -67.11 10.37 45.20
C VAL A 33 -67.05 10.79 43.73
N ALA A 34 -68.24 10.88 43.13
CA ALA A 34 -68.39 11.44 41.80
C ALA A 34 -68.05 12.94 41.82
N ARG A 35 -66.93 13.27 41.20
CA ARG A 35 -66.59 14.66 40.86
C ARG A 35 -66.52 14.73 39.34
N THR A 36 -67.52 15.33 38.74
CA THR A 36 -67.52 15.76 37.32
C THR A 36 -66.42 16.79 37.12
N VAL A 37 -65.30 16.33 36.53
CA VAL A 37 -64.25 17.22 36.03
C VAL A 37 -64.50 17.44 34.57
N VAL A 38 -64.87 18.63 34.17
CA VAL A 38 -64.87 19.11 32.82
C VAL A 38 -63.39 19.22 32.41
N ALA A 39 -62.84 18.19 31.77
CA ALA A 39 -61.49 18.19 31.23
C ALA A 39 -61.43 19.14 30.03
N SER A 40 -60.72 20.22 30.18
CA SER A 40 -60.49 21.15 29.07
C SER A 40 -59.74 20.42 27.95
N ARG A 41 -60.27 20.45 26.72
CA ARG A 41 -59.69 19.84 25.48
C ARG A 41 -58.22 20.23 25.24
N ARG A 42 -57.71 21.24 25.93
CA ARG A 42 -56.29 21.68 25.82
C ARG A 42 -55.31 20.80 26.61
N LEU A 43 -55.74 20.19 27.73
CA LEU A 43 -54.86 19.35 28.55
C LEU A 43 -54.64 17.97 27.91
N THR A 44 -55.65 17.39 27.25
CA THR A 44 -55.57 16.10 26.57
C THR A 44 -54.74 16.17 25.31
N SER A 45 -54.74 17.30 24.60
CA SER A 45 -53.89 17.49 23.41
C SER A 45 -52.41 17.67 23.76
N THR A 46 -52.08 18.31 24.87
CA THR A 46 -50.66 18.44 25.31
C THR A 46 -50.11 17.11 25.83
N LEU A 47 -50.88 16.32 26.54
CA LEU A 47 -50.48 14.96 27.00
C LEU A 47 -50.31 13.98 25.81
N ALA A 48 -51.16 14.07 24.80
CA ALA A 48 -51.03 13.27 23.58
C ALA A 48 -49.80 13.67 22.74
N ALA A 49 -49.51 14.98 22.66
CA ALA A 49 -48.33 15.47 21.96
C ALA A 49 -47.01 15.09 22.65
N THR A 50 -46.99 15.17 24.00
CA THR A 50 -45.81 14.70 24.78
C THR A 50 -45.64 13.18 24.69
N ALA A 51 -46.71 12.40 24.73
CA ALA A 51 -46.65 10.94 24.54
C ALA A 51 -46.17 10.55 23.15
N MET A 52 -46.57 11.27 22.08
CA MET A 52 -46.07 11.06 20.73
C MET A 52 -44.58 11.43 20.59
N ILE A 53 -44.13 12.51 21.25
CA ILE A 53 -42.72 12.88 21.27
C ILE A 53 -41.89 11.81 22.00
N PHE A 54 -42.36 11.33 23.15
CA PHE A 54 -41.66 10.24 23.86
C PHE A 54 -41.69 8.93 23.08
N ALA A 55 -42.79 8.61 22.40
CA ALA A 55 -42.86 7.44 21.51
C ALA A 55 -41.90 7.59 20.28
N ALA A 56 -41.84 8.76 19.69
CA ALA A 56 -40.92 9.04 18.58
C ALA A 56 -39.46 9.01 19.06
N VAL A 57 -39.14 9.54 20.23
CA VAL A 57 -37.80 9.46 20.83
C VAL A 57 -37.43 8.02 21.20
N ALA A 58 -38.38 7.26 21.74
CA ALA A 58 -38.19 5.85 22.06
C ALA A 58 -38.00 4.99 20.78
N LEU A 59 -38.80 5.21 19.74
CA LEU A 59 -38.67 4.57 18.45
C LEU A 59 -37.33 4.95 17.77
N TRP A 60 -36.92 6.21 17.86
CA TRP A 60 -35.63 6.67 17.36
C TRP A 60 -34.45 6.10 18.18
N ALA A 61 -34.58 5.98 19.52
CA ALA A 61 -33.58 5.33 20.37
C ALA A 61 -33.51 3.81 20.14
N LEU A 62 -34.65 3.16 19.83
CA LEU A 62 -34.72 1.73 19.51
C LEU A 62 -34.29 1.42 18.05
N SER A 63 -34.41 2.40 17.15
CA SER A 63 -33.94 2.27 15.76
C SER A 63 -32.44 2.53 15.61
N ARG A 64 -31.79 3.08 16.65
CA ARG A 64 -30.33 3.12 16.68
C ARG A 64 -29.83 1.72 16.96
N PRO A 65 -29.01 1.13 16.09
CA PRO A 65 -28.28 -0.07 16.47
C PRO A 65 -27.53 0.26 17.76
N PRO A 66 -27.50 -0.64 18.76
CA PRO A 66 -26.74 -0.42 19.98
C PRO A 66 -25.31 -0.07 19.55
N GLY A 67 -24.90 1.16 19.79
CA GLY A 67 -23.52 1.53 19.58
C GLY A 67 -22.70 0.58 20.43
N ASN A 68 -21.77 -0.17 19.82
CA ASN A 68 -20.87 -1.11 20.50
C ASN A 68 -19.90 -0.39 21.46
N ALA A 69 -20.41 0.53 22.27
CA ALA A 69 -19.60 1.33 23.20
C ALA A 69 -18.84 0.46 24.23
N ASP A 70 -19.28 -0.79 24.42
CA ASP A 70 -18.69 -1.76 25.34
C ASP A 70 -18.05 -2.95 24.65
N ALA A 71 -17.97 -2.97 23.30
CA ALA A 71 -17.32 -4.05 22.58
C ALA A 71 -15.82 -4.01 22.84
N VAL A 72 -15.28 -5.11 23.35
CA VAL A 72 -13.83 -5.24 23.58
C VAL A 72 -13.15 -5.47 22.23
N PRO A 73 -12.11 -4.69 21.91
CA PRO A 73 -11.30 -4.95 20.73
C PRO A 73 -10.64 -6.34 20.82
N VAL A 74 -10.78 -7.13 19.78
CA VAL A 74 -10.17 -8.47 19.70
C VAL A 74 -9.23 -8.51 18.51
N GLN A 75 -7.99 -8.87 18.77
CA GLN A 75 -6.98 -9.04 17.72
C GLN A 75 -6.58 -10.50 17.58
N PHE A 76 -6.47 -10.96 16.35
CA PHE A 76 -5.97 -12.29 16.03
C PHE A 76 -5.24 -12.29 14.67
N GLU A 77 -4.45 -13.34 14.44
CA GLU A 77 -3.74 -13.53 13.17
C GLU A 77 -4.69 -14.08 12.09
N LEU A 78 -4.69 -13.45 10.90
CA LEU A 78 -5.55 -13.86 9.79
C LEU A 78 -5.19 -15.25 9.27
N VAL A 79 -3.90 -15.56 9.21
CA VAL A 79 -3.37 -16.79 8.62
C VAL A 79 -2.43 -17.45 9.61
N GLY A 80 -2.81 -18.64 10.07
CA GLY A 80 -1.96 -19.47 10.92
C GLY A 80 -1.19 -20.48 10.07
N GLY A 81 0.15 -20.35 10.03
CA GLY A 81 1.04 -21.37 9.47
C GLY A 81 2.01 -20.86 8.40
N PRO A 82 3.14 -21.54 8.24
CA PRO A 82 4.25 -21.09 7.39
C PRO A 82 4.03 -21.30 5.89
N THR A 83 2.98 -22.02 5.50
CA THR A 83 2.75 -22.43 4.11
C THR A 83 1.95 -21.44 3.28
N MET A 84 1.14 -20.57 3.91
CA MET A 84 0.32 -19.59 3.21
C MET A 84 1.02 -18.25 3.20
N ARG A 85 1.26 -17.68 2.02
CA ARG A 85 1.96 -16.42 1.82
C ARG A 85 0.99 -15.40 1.23
N ILE A 86 0.74 -14.31 1.96
CA ILE A 86 -0.02 -13.18 1.42
C ILE A 86 0.77 -12.56 0.28
N GLN A 87 0.12 -12.38 -0.86
CA GLN A 87 0.70 -11.73 -2.04
C GLN A 87 0.39 -10.23 -2.05
N GLY A 88 1.24 -9.44 -2.71
CA GLY A 88 1.02 -8.02 -2.91
C GLY A 88 1.99 -7.12 -2.15
N ASN A 89 3.23 -7.00 -2.64
CA ASN A 89 4.22 -6.11 -2.01
C ASN A 89 3.85 -4.62 -2.13
N TRP A 90 3.18 -4.21 -3.20
CA TRP A 90 2.82 -2.81 -3.51
C TRP A 90 1.33 -2.62 -3.87
N THR A 91 0.57 -3.71 -3.94
CA THR A 91 -0.87 -3.73 -4.21
C THR A 91 -1.67 -3.86 -2.91
N GLN A 92 -2.99 -3.71 -2.98
CA GLN A 92 -3.89 -3.98 -1.86
C GLN A 92 -4.25 -5.48 -1.85
N PRO A 93 -3.71 -6.28 -0.91
CA PRO A 93 -3.96 -7.71 -0.89
C PRO A 93 -5.25 -8.12 -0.18
N PHE A 94 -5.96 -7.18 0.43
CA PHE A 94 -7.11 -7.46 1.30
C PHE A 94 -8.37 -6.78 0.81
N ALA A 95 -9.51 -7.44 1.03
CA ALA A 95 -10.83 -6.85 1.07
C ALA A 95 -11.55 -7.29 2.34
N VAL A 96 -12.40 -6.45 2.89
CA VAL A 96 -13.23 -6.74 4.05
C VAL A 96 -14.66 -6.32 3.78
N SER A 97 -15.64 -7.15 4.19
CA SER A 97 -17.05 -6.80 4.06
C SER A 97 -17.42 -5.61 4.97
N ASP A 98 -18.44 -4.87 4.61
CA ASP A 98 -18.90 -3.69 5.36
C ASP A 98 -19.24 -4.04 6.83
N ASP A 99 -19.76 -5.25 7.09
CA ASP A 99 -20.02 -5.77 8.42
C ASP A 99 -18.76 -6.26 9.16
N GLY A 100 -17.61 -6.27 8.50
CA GLY A 100 -16.31 -6.67 9.06
C GLY A 100 -16.15 -8.17 9.32
N ARG A 101 -17.10 -9.02 8.87
CA ARG A 101 -17.12 -10.46 9.21
C ARG A 101 -16.41 -11.33 8.18
N THR A 102 -16.26 -10.85 6.96
CA THR A 102 -15.62 -11.59 5.86
C THR A 102 -14.36 -10.87 5.41
N VAL A 103 -13.25 -11.58 5.39
CA VAL A 103 -11.97 -11.11 4.88
C VAL A 103 -11.59 -11.93 3.65
N ILE A 104 -11.27 -11.25 2.56
CA ILE A 104 -10.70 -11.85 1.35
C ILE A 104 -9.27 -11.37 1.20
N PHE A 105 -8.39 -12.26 0.79
CA PHE A 105 -7.00 -11.94 0.62
C PHE A 105 -6.35 -12.74 -0.50
N SER A 106 -5.37 -12.13 -1.16
CA SER A 106 -4.55 -12.78 -2.17
C SER A 106 -3.43 -13.56 -1.49
N ALA A 107 -3.33 -14.87 -1.74
CA ALA A 107 -2.29 -15.69 -1.14
C ALA A 107 -1.87 -16.85 -2.04
N ASP A 108 -0.61 -17.30 -1.82
CA ASP A 108 -0.01 -18.49 -2.41
C ASP A 108 0.32 -19.51 -1.30
N THR A 109 -0.04 -20.77 -1.52
CA THR A 109 0.23 -21.88 -0.60
C THR A 109 1.39 -22.77 -1.07
N GLY A 110 2.23 -22.29 -2.01
CA GLY A 110 3.34 -23.06 -2.58
C GLY A 110 2.94 -23.96 -3.76
N GLY A 111 1.81 -23.64 -4.42
CA GLY A 111 1.32 -24.35 -5.61
C GLY A 111 -0.10 -23.95 -5.99
N VAL A 112 -0.81 -23.30 -5.08
CA VAL A 112 -2.14 -22.73 -5.36
C VAL A 112 -2.13 -21.26 -5.00
N ASP A 113 -2.21 -20.44 -6.00
CA ASP A 113 -2.17 -18.99 -5.99
C ASP A 113 -3.58 -18.47 -6.35
N GLY A 114 -4.17 -17.59 -5.53
CA GLY A 114 -5.50 -17.06 -5.79
C GLY A 114 -6.08 -16.26 -4.63
N LEU A 115 -7.39 -16.03 -4.70
CA LEU A 115 -8.12 -15.34 -3.64
C LEU A 115 -8.64 -16.34 -2.61
N TRP A 116 -8.34 -16.06 -1.36
CA TRP A 116 -8.79 -16.84 -0.22
C TRP A 116 -9.80 -16.04 0.58
N ILE A 117 -10.82 -16.71 1.09
CA ILE A 117 -11.85 -16.13 1.93
C ILE A 117 -11.83 -16.76 3.31
N ARG A 118 -11.92 -15.92 4.33
CA ARG A 118 -12.10 -16.31 5.73
C ARG A 118 -13.20 -15.50 6.37
N THR A 119 -14.10 -16.15 7.10
CA THR A 119 -15.11 -15.48 7.93
C THR A 119 -14.70 -15.51 9.40
N LEU A 120 -15.27 -14.61 10.22
CA LEU A 120 -15.01 -14.63 11.66
C LEU A 120 -15.55 -15.90 12.34
N ASP A 121 -16.53 -16.55 11.74
CA ASP A 121 -17.16 -17.76 12.28
C ASP A 121 -16.39 -19.05 11.91
N ASP A 122 -15.60 -19.05 10.82
CA ASP A 122 -14.74 -20.17 10.44
C ASP A 122 -13.27 -19.69 10.33
N PRO A 123 -12.39 -20.18 11.22
CA PRO A 123 -10.99 -19.80 11.20
C PRO A 123 -10.20 -20.39 10.02
N ARG A 124 -10.77 -21.31 9.25
CA ARG A 124 -10.10 -21.98 8.12
C ARG A 124 -10.33 -21.21 6.82
N PRO A 125 -9.27 -20.65 6.21
CA PRO A 125 -9.39 -20.04 4.90
C PRO A 125 -9.78 -21.08 3.85
N ARG A 126 -10.64 -20.70 2.90
CA ARG A 126 -10.94 -21.49 1.70
C ARG A 126 -10.60 -20.70 0.44
N LEU A 127 -10.14 -21.39 -0.59
CA LEU A 127 -9.90 -20.79 -1.90
C LEU A 127 -11.25 -20.43 -2.55
N LEU A 128 -11.34 -19.27 -3.18
CA LEU A 128 -12.40 -18.95 -4.13
C LEU A 128 -12.04 -19.56 -5.49
N GLU A 129 -12.94 -20.38 -6.03
CA GLU A 129 -12.73 -21.05 -7.31
C GLU A 129 -12.61 -20.02 -8.45
N ASP A 130 -11.85 -20.38 -9.49
CA ASP A 130 -11.62 -19.56 -10.71
C ASP A 130 -11.01 -18.17 -10.42
N THR A 131 -10.17 -18.08 -9.38
CA THR A 131 -9.46 -16.85 -8.99
C THR A 131 -7.95 -16.98 -9.03
N GLU A 132 -7.41 -17.93 -9.81
CA GLU A 132 -5.99 -18.16 -9.96
C GLU A 132 -5.28 -16.85 -10.39
N ARG A 133 -4.15 -16.56 -9.73
CA ARG A 133 -3.38 -15.32 -9.92
C ARG A 133 -4.19 -14.05 -9.63
N GLY A 134 -5.32 -14.16 -8.93
CA GLY A 134 -6.16 -13.04 -8.54
C GLY A 134 -5.51 -12.18 -7.48
N MET A 135 -5.47 -10.87 -7.72
CA MET A 135 -4.91 -9.86 -6.82
C MET A 135 -5.90 -8.70 -6.64
N GLN A 136 -5.66 -7.86 -5.64
CA GLN A 136 -6.39 -6.60 -5.41
C GLN A 136 -7.90 -6.82 -5.27
N PRO A 137 -8.33 -7.70 -4.37
CA PRO A 137 -9.76 -7.95 -4.19
C PRO A 137 -10.49 -6.71 -3.69
N SER A 138 -11.74 -6.53 -4.13
CA SER A 138 -12.68 -5.57 -3.58
C SER A 138 -14.09 -6.17 -3.59
N ILE A 139 -14.80 -6.05 -2.46
CA ILE A 139 -16.15 -6.61 -2.27
C ILE A 139 -17.17 -5.57 -2.71
N SER A 140 -18.19 -6.00 -3.46
CA SER A 140 -19.32 -5.13 -3.87
C SER A 140 -20.11 -4.60 -2.66
N PRO A 141 -20.75 -3.43 -2.77
CA PRO A 141 -21.56 -2.87 -1.68
C PRO A 141 -22.67 -3.79 -1.17
N ASP A 142 -23.29 -4.57 -2.06
CA ASP A 142 -24.31 -5.57 -1.71
C ASP A 142 -23.72 -6.83 -1.05
N GLY A 143 -22.39 -6.94 -0.97
CA GLY A 143 -21.69 -8.08 -0.39
C GLY A 143 -21.79 -9.37 -1.20
N GLN A 144 -22.25 -9.35 -2.46
CA GLN A 144 -22.46 -10.56 -3.26
C GLN A 144 -21.28 -10.91 -4.17
N TRP A 145 -20.48 -9.91 -4.56
CA TRP A 145 -19.42 -10.07 -5.54
C TRP A 145 -18.06 -9.66 -5.01
N VAL A 146 -17.04 -10.28 -5.56
CA VAL A 146 -15.64 -9.86 -5.41
C VAL A 146 -15.11 -9.50 -6.79
N ALA A 147 -14.65 -8.27 -6.96
CA ALA A 147 -13.86 -7.87 -8.12
C ALA A 147 -12.37 -8.08 -7.81
N PHE A 148 -11.58 -8.44 -8.81
CA PHE A 148 -10.16 -8.68 -8.67
C PHE A 148 -9.44 -8.53 -10.01
N VAL A 149 -8.11 -8.38 -9.95
CA VAL A 149 -7.27 -8.20 -11.14
C VAL A 149 -6.36 -9.42 -11.32
N VAL A 150 -6.25 -9.90 -12.56
CA VAL A 150 -5.36 -10.99 -12.94
C VAL A 150 -4.28 -10.46 -13.87
N GLY A 151 -3.01 -10.69 -13.54
CA GLY A 151 -1.87 -10.32 -14.39
C GLY A 151 -1.77 -8.83 -14.71
N ASN A 152 -2.31 -7.95 -13.86
CA ASN A 152 -2.41 -6.49 -14.07
C ASN A 152 -3.20 -6.05 -15.31
N GLN A 153 -3.86 -6.96 -16.02
CA GLN A 153 -4.51 -6.70 -17.31
C GLN A 153 -5.99 -7.06 -17.35
N LEU A 154 -6.44 -8.02 -16.54
CA LEU A 154 -7.82 -8.48 -16.57
C LEU A 154 -8.53 -8.12 -15.27
N LEU A 155 -9.56 -7.29 -15.36
CA LEU A 155 -10.51 -7.10 -14.28
C LEU A 155 -11.58 -8.19 -14.40
N ARG A 156 -11.70 -8.99 -13.34
CA ARG A 156 -12.69 -10.07 -13.25
C ARG A 156 -13.54 -9.90 -12.00
N LYS A 157 -14.70 -10.55 -11.96
CA LYS A 157 -15.54 -10.66 -10.76
C LYS A 157 -16.04 -12.08 -10.57
N VAL A 158 -16.21 -12.48 -9.31
CA VAL A 158 -16.75 -13.78 -8.90
C VAL A 158 -17.75 -13.58 -7.77
N ARG A 159 -18.74 -14.45 -7.65
CA ARG A 159 -19.67 -14.40 -6.50
C ARG A 159 -18.96 -14.85 -5.22
N LEU A 160 -19.24 -14.20 -4.10
CA LEU A 160 -18.72 -14.61 -2.79
C LEU A 160 -19.17 -16.04 -2.41
N ALA A 161 -20.34 -16.45 -2.86
CA ALA A 161 -20.86 -17.80 -2.67
C ALA A 161 -20.12 -18.86 -3.50
N GLY A 162 -19.28 -18.45 -4.46
CA GLY A 162 -18.58 -19.32 -5.40
C GLY A 162 -19.20 -19.35 -6.79
N GLY A 163 -18.55 -20.04 -7.71
CA GLY A 163 -18.93 -20.16 -9.11
C GLY A 163 -17.86 -19.59 -10.05
N ALA A 164 -18.11 -19.64 -11.36
CA ALA A 164 -17.16 -19.17 -12.36
C ALA A 164 -16.99 -17.65 -12.32
N ALA A 165 -15.74 -17.18 -12.39
CA ALA A 165 -15.45 -15.77 -12.50
C ALA A 165 -15.68 -15.27 -13.94
N THR A 166 -16.21 -14.06 -14.05
CA THR A 166 -16.48 -13.40 -15.33
C THR A 166 -15.54 -12.25 -15.57
N THR A 167 -15.07 -12.07 -16.81
CA THR A 167 -14.25 -10.92 -17.18
C THR A 167 -15.14 -9.69 -17.30
N VAL A 168 -14.77 -8.63 -16.58
CA VAL A 168 -15.42 -7.32 -16.61
C VAL A 168 -14.77 -6.44 -17.67
N ALA A 169 -13.44 -6.36 -17.68
CA ALA A 169 -12.72 -5.54 -18.65
C ALA A 169 -11.29 -6.02 -18.84
N THR A 170 -10.73 -5.72 -20.01
CA THR A 170 -9.28 -5.72 -20.22
C THR A 170 -8.76 -4.33 -19.87
N ILE A 171 -7.72 -4.28 -19.04
CA ILE A 171 -7.06 -3.04 -18.61
C ILE A 171 -5.76 -2.91 -19.39
N ASP A 172 -5.62 -1.84 -20.12
CA ASP A 172 -4.37 -1.50 -20.76
C ASP A 172 -3.47 -0.74 -19.78
N GLY A 173 -2.45 -1.43 -19.25
CA GLY A 173 -1.52 -0.89 -18.25
C GLY A 173 -1.68 -1.51 -16.85
N ILE A 174 -0.93 -0.97 -15.89
CA ILE A 174 -0.88 -1.49 -14.53
C ILE A 174 -2.00 -0.90 -13.68
N THR A 175 -2.70 -1.76 -12.95
CA THR A 175 -3.67 -1.39 -11.91
C THR A 175 -3.13 -1.90 -10.56
N ALA A 176 -3.11 -1.03 -9.56
CA ALA A 176 -2.64 -1.37 -8.21
C ALA A 176 -3.75 -1.39 -7.16
N ALA A 177 -4.91 -0.81 -7.44
CA ALA A 177 -6.07 -0.83 -6.58
C ALA A 177 -7.36 -0.60 -7.35
N ILE A 178 -8.42 -1.25 -6.89
CA ILE A 178 -9.79 -1.10 -7.39
C ILE A 178 -10.73 -0.89 -6.21
N ASP A 179 -11.87 -0.25 -6.45
CA ASP A 179 -12.96 -0.20 -5.49
C ASP A 179 -14.31 -0.12 -6.23
N TRP A 180 -15.39 -0.52 -5.56
CA TRP A 180 -16.73 -0.42 -6.13
C TRP A 180 -17.30 0.97 -5.92
N LEU A 181 -17.73 1.61 -7.00
CA LEU A 181 -18.45 2.88 -6.95
C LEU A 181 -19.92 2.66 -6.59
N SER A 182 -20.51 1.58 -7.10
CA SER A 182 -21.83 1.07 -6.81
C SER A 182 -21.84 -0.44 -7.12
N ASP A 183 -22.97 -1.13 -6.98
CA ASP A 183 -23.09 -2.54 -7.39
C ASP A 183 -22.91 -2.74 -8.91
N ASP A 184 -23.06 -1.67 -9.69
CA ASP A 184 -22.97 -1.68 -11.15
C ASP A 184 -21.70 -1.02 -11.71
N GLU A 185 -20.89 -0.34 -10.89
CA GLU A 185 -19.71 0.38 -11.36
C GLU A 185 -18.49 0.15 -10.46
N ILE A 186 -17.33 0.00 -11.09
CA ILE A 186 -16.03 -0.16 -10.45
C ILE A 186 -15.12 1.00 -10.85
N VAL A 187 -14.46 1.61 -9.87
CA VAL A 187 -13.37 2.56 -10.05
C VAL A 187 -12.03 1.83 -9.92
N LEU A 188 -11.10 2.17 -10.79
CA LEU A 188 -9.77 1.58 -10.79
C LEU A 188 -8.69 2.63 -11.00
N GLU A 189 -7.58 2.44 -10.31
CA GLU A 189 -6.34 3.16 -10.56
C GLU A 189 -5.73 2.64 -11.86
N ARG A 190 -5.40 3.54 -12.78
CA ARG A 190 -4.55 3.20 -13.91
C ARG A 190 -3.27 4.01 -13.83
N PHE A 191 -2.17 3.28 -13.68
CA PHE A 191 -0.86 3.86 -13.41
C PHE A 191 -0.45 4.87 -14.49
N GLY A 192 -0.25 6.15 -14.10
CA GLY A 192 0.13 7.23 -15.02
C GLY A 192 -0.98 7.83 -15.86
N TYR A 193 -2.23 7.36 -15.71
CA TYR A 193 -3.36 7.80 -16.54
C TYR A 193 -4.56 8.32 -15.75
N GLY A 194 -4.47 8.34 -14.40
CA GLY A 194 -5.55 8.77 -13.52
C GLY A 194 -6.54 7.66 -13.16
N MET A 195 -7.68 8.03 -12.56
CA MET A 195 -8.73 7.08 -12.20
C MET A 195 -9.65 6.83 -13.39
N HIS A 196 -9.96 5.56 -13.58
CA HIS A 196 -10.89 5.09 -14.58
C HIS A 196 -12.12 4.49 -13.91
N ARG A 197 -13.24 4.45 -14.62
CA ARG A 197 -14.43 3.71 -14.22
C ARG A 197 -14.87 2.76 -15.33
N VAL A 198 -15.49 1.67 -14.91
CA VAL A 198 -16.04 0.67 -15.82
C VAL A 198 -17.32 0.08 -15.22
N SER A 199 -18.29 -0.26 -16.08
CA SER A 199 -19.46 -1.00 -15.62
C SER A 199 -19.06 -2.38 -15.12
N ALA A 200 -19.56 -2.79 -13.96
CA ALA A 200 -19.35 -4.12 -13.42
C ALA A 200 -19.95 -5.24 -14.32
N ASN A 201 -20.83 -4.88 -15.24
CA ASN A 201 -21.44 -5.80 -16.20
C ASN A 201 -20.64 -5.93 -17.50
N GLY A 202 -19.48 -5.29 -17.55
CA GLY A 202 -18.55 -5.36 -18.67
C GLY A 202 -18.46 -4.08 -19.49
N GLY A 203 -17.36 -3.92 -20.20
CA GLY A 203 -17.13 -2.77 -21.08
C GLY A 203 -15.68 -2.29 -21.11
N ILE A 204 -15.49 -1.08 -21.63
CA ILE A 204 -14.18 -0.43 -21.72
C ILE A 204 -14.04 0.52 -20.53
N ALA A 205 -12.94 0.38 -19.80
CA ALA A 205 -12.60 1.31 -18.73
C ALA A 205 -12.32 2.71 -19.30
N GLN A 206 -13.05 3.72 -18.83
CA GLN A 206 -12.95 5.10 -19.30
C GLN A 206 -12.31 5.99 -18.25
N VAL A 207 -11.49 6.96 -18.68
CA VAL A 207 -10.95 7.99 -17.79
C VAL A 207 -12.11 8.71 -17.11
N TRP A 208 -12.10 8.74 -15.80
CA TRP A 208 -13.12 9.40 -15.00
C TRP A 208 -12.58 10.61 -14.24
N ILE A 209 -11.41 10.45 -13.60
CA ILE A 209 -10.70 11.54 -12.94
C ILE A 209 -9.34 11.66 -13.63
N PRO A 210 -9.15 12.60 -14.57
CA PRO A 210 -7.87 12.78 -15.24
C PRO A 210 -6.81 13.34 -14.28
N LEU A 211 -5.54 13.13 -14.59
CA LEU A 211 -4.43 13.75 -13.87
C LEU A 211 -4.44 15.27 -14.05
N ASP A 212 -4.28 16.03 -12.97
CA ASP A 212 -4.04 17.48 -13.01
C ASP A 212 -2.54 17.77 -13.27
N THR A 213 -2.10 17.49 -14.49
CA THR A 213 -0.70 17.71 -14.89
C THR A 213 -0.29 19.18 -14.85
N ALA A 214 -1.25 20.11 -14.95
CA ALA A 214 -0.98 21.55 -14.83
C ALA A 214 -0.49 21.92 -13.42
N ARG A 215 -0.91 21.16 -12.40
CA ARG A 215 -0.44 21.30 -11.02
C ARG A 215 0.64 20.26 -10.64
N GLY A 216 1.26 19.63 -11.63
CA GLY A 216 2.32 18.66 -11.45
C GLY A 216 1.83 17.31 -10.91
N GLU A 217 0.52 17.00 -10.95
CA GLU A 217 0.04 15.68 -10.57
C GLU A 217 0.51 14.66 -11.59
N ASN A 218 1.24 13.66 -11.14
CA ASN A 218 1.79 12.62 -11.99
C ASN A 218 1.20 11.24 -11.71
N ARG A 219 0.44 11.10 -10.61
CA ARG A 219 -0.14 9.83 -10.21
C ARG A 219 -1.32 10.00 -9.25
N GLN A 220 -2.36 9.21 -9.50
CA GLN A 220 -3.48 8.99 -8.58
C GLN A 220 -3.49 7.53 -8.17
N ARG A 221 -3.72 7.24 -6.86
CA ARG A 221 -3.63 5.89 -6.31
C ARG A 221 -4.69 5.61 -5.26
N ARG A 222 -4.95 4.31 -5.03
CA ARG A 222 -5.74 3.83 -3.90
C ARG A 222 -7.10 4.51 -3.82
N PRO A 223 -7.98 4.35 -4.82
CA PRO A 223 -9.34 4.82 -4.70
C PRO A 223 -9.99 4.16 -3.47
N PHE A 224 -10.68 4.97 -2.69
CA PHE A 224 -11.51 4.55 -1.58
C PHE A 224 -12.85 5.24 -1.70
N VAL A 225 -13.91 4.47 -1.84
CA VAL A 225 -15.26 5.00 -2.05
C VAL A 225 -16.02 5.03 -0.73
N TRP A 226 -16.27 6.23 -0.23
CA TRP A 226 -17.15 6.45 0.90
C TRP A 226 -18.58 6.73 0.44
N ARG A 227 -19.53 6.01 1.02
CA ARG A 227 -20.97 6.17 0.74
C ARG A 227 -21.72 6.38 2.06
N GLU A 228 -22.56 7.42 2.11
CA GLU A 228 -23.45 7.71 3.20
C GLU A 228 -24.79 8.22 2.66
N GLY A 229 -25.84 7.39 2.70
CA GLY A 229 -27.06 7.63 1.97
C GLY A 229 -26.80 7.77 0.48
N GLU A 230 -27.27 8.86 -0.13
CA GLU A 230 -27.01 9.17 -1.56
C GLU A 230 -25.66 9.88 -1.79
N THR A 231 -24.96 10.23 -0.71
CA THR A 231 -23.68 10.94 -0.82
C THR A 231 -22.55 9.97 -1.14
N VAL A 232 -21.85 10.21 -2.25
CA VAL A 232 -20.65 9.47 -2.65
C VAL A 232 -19.45 10.40 -2.62
N ARG A 233 -18.35 9.96 -2.05
CA ARG A 233 -17.04 10.61 -2.06
C ARG A 233 -15.97 9.60 -2.44
N VAL A 234 -15.10 9.97 -3.36
CA VAL A 234 -13.97 9.14 -3.75
C VAL A 234 -12.70 9.78 -3.24
N PHE A 235 -12.09 9.18 -2.25
CA PHE A 235 -10.79 9.57 -1.74
C PHE A 235 -9.71 8.84 -2.53
N TYR A 236 -8.59 9.50 -2.77
CA TYR A 236 -7.43 8.86 -3.39
C TYR A 236 -6.14 9.59 -3.00
N ALA A 237 -5.01 8.94 -3.21
CA ALA A 237 -3.71 9.55 -3.03
C ALA A 237 -3.24 10.20 -4.34
N SER A 238 -2.95 11.48 -4.31
CA SER A 238 -2.44 12.32 -5.40
C SER A 238 -0.96 12.59 -5.16
N SER A 239 -0.10 12.11 -6.06
CA SER A 239 1.34 12.37 -6.02
C SER A 239 1.73 13.39 -7.07
N THR A 240 2.66 14.26 -6.72
CA THR A 240 3.16 15.32 -7.59
C THR A 240 4.65 15.15 -7.90
N ASP A 241 5.14 15.94 -8.84
CA ASP A 241 6.52 15.89 -9.34
C ASP A 241 7.56 16.25 -8.26
N ASP A 242 7.16 16.92 -7.19
CA ASP A 242 7.99 17.20 -6.01
C ASP A 242 8.18 15.99 -5.09
N GLY A 243 7.57 14.84 -5.45
CA GLY A 243 7.63 13.61 -4.67
C GLY A 243 6.68 13.55 -3.47
N VAL A 244 5.88 14.60 -3.24
CA VAL A 244 4.92 14.63 -2.13
C VAL A 244 3.61 13.97 -2.54
N THR A 245 3.09 13.11 -1.66
CA THR A 245 1.79 12.46 -1.84
C THR A 245 0.80 13.01 -0.83
N ARG A 246 -0.33 13.52 -1.30
CA ARG A 246 -1.42 14.05 -0.49
C ARG A 246 -2.74 13.35 -0.81
N LEU A 247 -3.65 13.32 0.14
CA LEU A 247 -5.00 12.85 -0.13
C LEU A 247 -5.78 13.88 -0.93
N ALA A 248 -6.62 13.39 -1.82
CA ALA A 248 -7.57 14.18 -2.60
C ALA A 248 -8.96 13.55 -2.50
N VAL A 249 -9.98 14.37 -2.74
CA VAL A 249 -11.39 13.96 -2.73
C VAL A 249 -12.03 14.36 -4.03
N PHE A 250 -12.75 13.46 -4.63
CA PHE A 250 -13.62 13.71 -5.77
C PHE A 250 -15.08 13.46 -5.39
N THR A 251 -15.93 14.41 -5.76
CA THR A 251 -17.39 14.30 -5.64
C THR A 251 -17.97 14.13 -7.04
N PRO A 252 -18.78 13.08 -7.31
CA PRO A 252 -19.38 12.86 -8.61
C PRO A 252 -20.49 13.89 -8.99
N ASP A 253 -20.32 15.14 -8.63
CA ASP A 253 -21.25 16.24 -8.90
C ASP A 253 -20.78 17.17 -10.05
N GLY A 254 -19.76 16.75 -10.79
CA GLY A 254 -19.19 17.50 -11.90
C GLY A 254 -18.14 18.55 -11.52
N LYS A 255 -17.81 18.68 -10.23
CA LYS A 255 -16.73 19.58 -9.78
C LYS A 255 -15.37 18.93 -9.96
N ALA A 256 -14.33 19.75 -10.08
CA ALA A 256 -12.96 19.28 -10.10
C ALA A 256 -12.58 18.62 -8.76
N PRO A 257 -11.68 17.61 -8.77
CA PRO A 257 -11.16 17.01 -7.55
C PRO A 257 -10.53 18.06 -6.64
N GLN A 258 -10.75 17.92 -5.33
CA GLN A 258 -10.14 18.78 -4.33
C GLN A 258 -8.96 18.05 -3.68
N ARG A 259 -7.77 18.59 -3.81
CA ARG A 259 -6.59 18.14 -3.09
C ARG A 259 -6.62 18.69 -1.67
N LEU A 260 -6.47 17.80 -0.69
CA LEU A 260 -6.42 18.18 0.71
C LEU A 260 -4.97 18.57 1.09
N ASP A 261 -4.82 19.49 2.03
CA ASP A 261 -3.50 19.78 2.62
C ASP A 261 -3.19 18.72 3.71
N LEU A 262 -3.09 17.48 3.28
CA LEU A 262 -2.95 16.31 4.13
C LEU A 262 -2.03 15.27 3.49
N GLU A 263 -0.81 15.14 4.00
CA GLU A 263 0.09 14.08 3.58
C GLU A 263 -0.45 12.71 3.97
N GLY A 264 -0.69 11.87 2.97
CA GLY A 264 -1.23 10.55 3.16
C GLY A 264 -1.18 9.74 1.88
N VAL A 265 -1.10 8.43 2.00
CA VAL A 265 -0.99 7.49 0.87
C VAL A 265 -2.23 6.64 0.66
N GLN A 266 -3.15 6.61 1.64
CA GLN A 266 -4.40 5.84 1.56
C GLN A 266 -5.43 6.35 2.56
N ALA A 267 -6.64 6.67 2.12
CA ALA A 267 -7.81 6.84 2.97
C ALA A 267 -8.40 5.46 3.30
N LEU A 268 -8.90 5.29 4.53
CA LEU A 268 -9.38 3.99 5.03
C LEU A 268 -10.84 4.01 5.46
N GLY A 269 -11.35 5.12 5.96
CA GLY A 269 -12.72 5.20 6.48
C GLY A 269 -12.99 6.47 7.26
N MET A 270 -14.22 6.54 7.78
CA MET A 270 -14.65 7.61 8.67
C MET A 270 -15.11 7.02 10.01
N ILE A 271 -14.61 7.57 11.11
CA ILE A 271 -15.02 7.19 12.47
C ILE A 271 -15.28 8.47 13.26
N ASP A 272 -16.51 8.64 13.78
CA ASP A 272 -16.92 9.80 14.58
C ASP A 272 -16.48 11.15 13.99
N GLY A 273 -16.75 11.37 12.69
CA GLY A 273 -16.41 12.62 12.00
C GLY A 273 -14.90 12.81 11.73
N HIS A 274 -14.10 11.77 11.88
CA HIS A 274 -12.68 11.80 11.58
C HIS A 274 -12.38 10.92 10.35
N LEU A 275 -11.64 11.45 9.40
CA LEU A 275 -11.05 10.67 8.33
C LEU A 275 -9.88 9.85 8.89
N ILE A 276 -9.96 8.55 8.76
CA ILE A 276 -8.89 7.61 9.09
C ILE A 276 -8.06 7.37 7.83
N TYR A 277 -6.75 7.51 7.94
CA TYR A 277 -5.86 7.36 6.80
C TYR A 277 -4.48 6.85 7.20
N ALA A 278 -3.74 6.34 6.23
CA ALA A 278 -2.37 5.89 6.39
C ALA A 278 -1.38 6.86 5.73
N ARG A 279 -0.25 7.09 6.41
CA ARG A 279 0.91 7.81 5.88
C ARG A 279 1.90 6.85 5.24
N GLY A 280 2.82 7.39 4.41
CA GLY A 280 3.84 6.61 3.72
C GLY A 280 4.87 5.93 4.65
N ASP A 281 4.97 6.36 5.92
CA ASP A 281 5.79 5.72 6.96
C ASP A 281 5.06 4.60 7.73
N GLY A 282 3.84 4.26 7.30
CA GLY A 282 3.00 3.25 7.93
C GLY A 282 2.23 3.71 9.16
N ALA A 283 2.31 4.97 9.55
CA ALA A 283 1.52 5.50 10.66
C ALA A 283 0.05 5.61 10.26
N LEU A 284 -0.84 5.08 11.12
CA LEU A 284 -2.28 5.31 11.01
C LEU A 284 -2.64 6.63 11.71
N MET A 285 -3.43 7.43 11.04
CA MET A 285 -3.77 8.79 11.45
C MET A 285 -5.29 8.98 11.48
N ALA A 286 -5.76 9.87 12.31
CA ALA A 286 -7.13 10.37 12.33
C ALA A 286 -7.13 11.90 12.25
N VAL A 287 -7.97 12.48 11.40
CA VAL A 287 -8.12 13.93 11.27
C VAL A 287 -9.60 14.31 11.24
N PRO A 288 -10.04 15.32 12.03
CA PRO A 288 -11.41 15.80 11.95
C PRO A 288 -11.73 16.27 10.52
N PHE A 289 -12.81 15.76 9.94
CA PHE A 289 -13.16 15.99 8.54
C PHE A 289 -14.65 16.31 8.39
N ASP A 290 -14.94 17.43 7.75
CA ASP A 290 -16.28 17.86 7.38
C ASP A 290 -16.61 17.30 6.00
N LEU A 291 -17.43 16.25 5.97
CA LEU A 291 -17.84 15.55 4.73
C LEU A 291 -18.73 16.40 3.82
N GLU A 292 -19.55 17.29 4.40
CA GLU A 292 -20.46 18.13 3.62
C GLU A 292 -19.68 19.19 2.85
N ASN A 293 -18.75 19.87 3.52
CA ASN A 293 -17.95 20.94 2.94
C ASN A 293 -16.60 20.47 2.39
N VAL A 294 -16.30 19.18 2.47
CA VAL A 294 -15.07 18.54 1.99
C VAL A 294 -13.82 19.26 2.49
N ARG A 295 -13.68 19.42 3.80
CA ARG A 295 -12.56 20.15 4.41
C ARG A 295 -12.08 19.54 5.71
N LEU A 296 -10.80 19.76 5.99
CA LEU A 296 -10.23 19.46 7.31
C LEU A 296 -10.77 20.44 8.34
N SER A 297 -11.21 19.95 9.49
CA SER A 297 -11.76 20.77 10.59
C SER A 297 -10.88 20.76 11.85
N GLY A 298 -9.68 20.18 11.77
CA GLY A 298 -8.71 20.12 12.86
C GLY A 298 -7.38 19.53 12.45
N ALA A 299 -6.46 19.39 13.42
CA ALA A 299 -5.14 18.83 13.19
C ALA A 299 -5.16 17.29 13.18
N PRO A 300 -4.32 16.63 12.37
CA PRO A 300 -4.14 15.19 12.38
C PRO A 300 -3.59 14.68 13.71
N ARG A 301 -4.06 13.52 14.15
CA ARG A 301 -3.57 12.81 15.32
C ARG A 301 -3.12 11.41 14.93
N GLN A 302 -1.96 10.97 15.42
CA GLN A 302 -1.49 9.61 15.19
C GLN A 302 -2.23 8.63 16.10
N LEU A 303 -2.60 7.49 15.54
CA LEU A 303 -3.14 6.32 16.23
C LEU A 303 -1.99 5.40 16.66
N ARG A 304 -2.29 4.40 17.50
CA ARG A 304 -1.23 3.52 18.05
C ARG A 304 -0.64 2.56 17.02
N GLU A 305 -1.49 2.03 16.14
CA GLU A 305 -1.07 1.01 15.20
C GLU A 305 -0.18 1.60 14.11
N ARG A 306 0.82 0.81 13.73
CA ARG A 306 1.59 0.99 12.52
C ARG A 306 1.38 -0.20 11.61
N VAL A 307 1.29 0.08 10.32
CA VAL A 307 1.05 -0.92 9.29
C VAL A 307 2.23 -1.02 8.36
N ASN A 308 2.37 -2.15 7.68
CA ASN A 308 3.40 -2.29 6.67
C ASN A 308 3.20 -1.27 5.55
N ALA A 309 4.25 -0.50 5.27
CA ALA A 309 4.29 0.49 4.21
C ALA A 309 5.51 0.22 3.34
N ASN A 310 5.28 -0.35 2.16
CA ASN A 310 6.32 -0.63 1.19
C ASN A 310 6.22 0.39 0.05
N GLY A 311 6.98 1.47 0.16
CA GLY A 311 7.01 2.53 -0.85
C GLY A 311 5.65 3.21 -1.01
N PRO A 312 5.01 3.06 -2.19
CA PRO A 312 3.82 3.85 -2.53
C PRO A 312 2.49 3.34 -1.95
N GLY A 313 2.48 2.31 -1.13
CA GLY A 313 1.26 1.71 -0.60
C GLY A 313 1.39 1.18 0.81
N THR A 314 0.27 1.13 1.52
CA THR A 314 0.13 0.48 2.81
C THR A 314 -0.75 -0.76 2.65
N GLN A 315 -0.47 -1.78 3.44
CA GLN A 315 -1.25 -3.03 3.41
C GLN A 315 -2.21 -3.03 4.60
N VAL A 316 -3.27 -2.28 4.44
CA VAL A 316 -4.30 -2.09 5.46
C VAL A 316 -5.64 -1.82 4.82
N ILE A 317 -6.71 -2.33 5.42
CA ILE A 317 -8.09 -2.01 5.07
C ILE A 317 -8.95 -1.92 6.33
N LEU A 318 -9.94 -1.05 6.31
CA LEU A 318 -10.88 -0.83 7.39
C LEU A 318 -12.31 -1.08 6.89
N SER A 319 -13.07 -1.92 7.59
CA SER A 319 -14.50 -2.09 7.32
C SER A 319 -15.32 -0.91 7.87
N ARG A 320 -16.54 -0.75 7.40
CA ARG A 320 -17.48 0.24 7.97
C ARG A 320 -17.87 -0.06 9.41
N SER A 321 -17.90 -1.34 9.79
CA SER A 321 -18.19 -1.78 11.16
C SER A 321 -17.00 -1.64 12.12
N GLY A 322 -15.84 -1.19 11.66
CA GLY A 322 -14.66 -0.98 12.49
C GLY A 322 -13.72 -2.18 12.62
N THR A 323 -13.79 -3.15 11.73
CA THR A 323 -12.77 -4.22 11.64
C THR A 323 -11.59 -3.74 10.80
N LEU A 324 -10.40 -3.70 11.40
CA LEU A 324 -9.14 -3.37 10.74
C LEU A 324 -8.40 -4.65 10.37
N VAL A 325 -8.02 -4.79 9.09
CA VAL A 325 -7.12 -5.85 8.63
C VAL A 325 -5.84 -5.22 8.13
N TYR A 326 -4.70 -5.63 8.68
CA TYR A 326 -3.43 -5.02 8.33
C TYR A 326 -2.28 -6.01 8.43
N GLN A 327 -1.29 -5.79 7.59
CA GLN A 327 -0.02 -6.46 7.70
C GLN A 327 0.85 -5.71 8.72
N VAL A 328 1.40 -6.47 9.66
CA VAL A 328 2.36 -5.95 10.65
C VAL A 328 3.61 -5.47 9.89
N PRO A 329 4.19 -4.32 10.26
CA PRO A 329 5.42 -3.87 9.64
C PRO A 329 6.47 -4.96 9.71
N THR A 330 6.92 -5.42 8.57
CA THR A 330 8.19 -6.10 8.46
C THR A 330 9.18 -4.98 8.21
N ASP A 331 10.13 -4.72 9.07
CA ASP A 331 11.09 -3.60 8.95
C ASP A 331 11.94 -3.65 7.66
N GLY A 332 11.39 -4.21 6.57
CA GLY A 332 12.12 -4.47 5.32
C GLY A 332 13.28 -5.44 5.52
N ALA A 333 13.23 -6.18 6.63
CA ALA A 333 14.31 -7.05 7.04
C ALA A 333 14.62 -8.08 5.97
N SER A 334 15.83 -8.04 5.48
CA SER A 334 16.37 -8.96 4.49
C SER A 334 17.73 -9.51 4.97
N ARG A 335 18.19 -10.52 4.29
CA ARG A 335 19.53 -11.07 4.46
C ARG A 335 20.31 -10.84 3.19
N LEU A 336 21.52 -10.31 3.31
CA LEU A 336 22.43 -10.28 2.18
C LEU A 336 23.03 -11.65 1.96
N VAL A 337 23.02 -12.09 0.70
CA VAL A 337 23.61 -13.34 0.27
C VAL A 337 24.39 -13.15 -1.01
N VAL A 338 25.36 -14.01 -1.21
CA VAL A 338 26.06 -14.13 -2.49
C VAL A 338 25.70 -15.49 -3.09
N SER A 339 25.28 -15.51 -4.34
CA SER A 339 24.92 -16.72 -5.06
C SER A 339 25.70 -16.80 -6.35
N ASN A 340 26.00 -18.01 -6.81
CA ASN A 340 26.34 -18.22 -8.21
C ASN A 340 25.04 -18.43 -9.02
N VAL A 341 25.15 -18.31 -10.35
CA VAL A 341 24.00 -18.48 -11.27
C VAL A 341 23.41 -19.91 -11.27
N MET A 342 24.05 -20.85 -10.59
CA MET A 342 23.60 -22.24 -10.41
C MET A 342 22.79 -22.44 -9.11
N GLY A 343 22.57 -21.36 -8.33
CA GLY A 343 21.72 -21.39 -7.14
C GLY A 343 22.42 -21.69 -5.81
N GLY A 344 23.75 -21.85 -5.80
CA GLY A 344 24.50 -21.97 -4.54
C GLY A 344 24.48 -20.63 -3.78
N VAL A 345 23.91 -20.61 -2.57
CA VAL A 345 23.70 -19.39 -1.79
C VAL A 345 24.57 -19.39 -0.54
N THR A 346 25.35 -18.32 -0.36
CA THR A 346 26.21 -18.11 0.83
C THR A 346 25.80 -16.80 1.51
N PRO A 347 25.40 -16.83 2.80
CA PRO A 347 25.07 -15.62 3.54
C PRO A 347 26.29 -14.71 3.74
N VAL A 348 26.09 -13.40 3.66
CA VAL A 348 27.07 -12.38 4.04
C VAL A 348 26.85 -12.06 5.52
N GLY A 349 27.49 -12.84 6.40
CA GLY A 349 27.27 -12.73 7.84
C GLY A 349 25.88 -13.25 8.28
N SER A 350 25.56 -13.04 9.56
CA SER A 350 24.30 -13.49 10.17
C SER A 350 23.26 -12.37 10.32
N GLN A 351 23.57 -11.17 9.89
CA GLN A 351 22.72 -9.99 10.14
C GLN A 351 21.47 -9.99 9.28
N VAL A 352 20.39 -9.60 9.91
CA VAL A 352 19.08 -9.35 9.32
C VAL A 352 18.77 -7.88 9.54
N ARG A 353 18.62 -7.12 8.47
CA ARG A 353 18.37 -5.67 8.53
C ARG A 353 17.54 -5.19 7.35
N ALA A 354 17.03 -3.98 7.42
CA ALA A 354 16.45 -3.28 6.28
C ALA A 354 17.60 -2.82 5.36
N PHE A 355 18.11 -3.75 4.54
CA PHE A 355 19.14 -3.43 3.54
C PHE A 355 18.48 -2.74 2.35
N GLY A 356 19.08 -1.62 1.92
CA GLY A 356 18.78 -0.93 0.67
C GLY A 356 19.75 -1.34 -0.44
N GLU A 357 20.17 -0.39 -1.29
CA GLU A 357 21.11 -0.65 -2.38
C GLU A 357 22.41 -1.27 -1.87
N SER A 358 22.92 -2.25 -2.61
CA SER A 358 24.13 -2.98 -2.22
C SER A 358 25.05 -3.16 -3.43
N ARG A 359 26.36 -2.93 -3.25
CA ARG A 359 27.36 -3.00 -4.33
C ARG A 359 28.62 -3.72 -3.87
N PHE A 360 29.17 -4.60 -4.70
CA PHE A 360 30.50 -5.12 -4.50
C PHE A 360 31.56 -4.01 -4.65
N SER A 361 32.60 -4.05 -3.84
CA SER A 361 33.82 -3.28 -4.14
C SER A 361 34.48 -3.82 -5.41
N PRO A 362 35.28 -3.00 -6.12
CA PRO A 362 35.95 -3.44 -7.35
C PRO A 362 36.82 -4.69 -7.19
N ASP A 363 37.40 -4.89 -5.99
CA ASP A 363 38.17 -6.10 -5.64
C ASP A 363 37.30 -7.29 -5.20
N GLY A 364 35.97 -7.12 -5.12
CA GLY A 364 35.01 -8.14 -4.72
C GLY A 364 35.11 -8.62 -3.25
N GLN A 365 35.96 -7.99 -2.41
CA GLN A 365 36.21 -8.40 -1.02
C GLN A 365 35.28 -7.72 -0.02
N ARG A 366 34.71 -6.59 -0.40
CA ARG A 366 33.80 -5.80 0.46
C ARG A 366 32.46 -5.57 -0.25
N ILE A 367 31.45 -5.26 0.54
CA ILE A 367 30.12 -4.89 0.08
C ILE A 367 29.74 -3.57 0.75
N ALA A 368 29.49 -2.54 -0.04
CA ALA A 368 28.83 -1.34 0.44
C ALA A 368 27.32 -1.56 0.43
N VAL A 369 26.63 -1.04 1.43
CA VAL A 369 25.18 -1.17 1.55
C VAL A 369 24.61 0.01 2.34
N ASP A 370 23.46 0.52 1.92
CA ASP A 370 22.71 1.41 2.78
C ASP A 370 21.74 0.59 3.67
N ILE A 371 21.67 0.96 4.94
CA ILE A 371 20.88 0.27 5.95
C ILE A 371 19.87 1.27 6.54
N GLY A 372 18.59 0.92 6.48
CA GLY A 372 17.52 1.65 7.15
C GLY A 372 17.63 1.52 8.67
N GLU A 373 17.47 2.63 9.39
CA GLU A 373 17.41 2.65 10.85
C GLU A 373 15.97 2.45 11.32
N SER A 374 15.74 1.53 12.25
CA SER A 374 14.40 1.19 12.76
C SER A 374 13.66 2.43 13.24
N GLY A 375 12.45 2.64 12.72
CA GLY A 375 11.58 3.75 13.11
C GLY A 375 11.88 5.11 12.47
N ALA A 376 12.91 5.21 11.64
CA ALA A 376 13.22 6.42 10.90
C ALA A 376 13.31 6.12 9.39
N SER A 377 12.86 7.06 8.56
CA SER A 377 13.15 7.01 7.12
C SER A 377 14.64 7.23 6.81
N ALA A 378 15.50 7.26 7.83
CA ALA A 378 16.92 7.53 7.71
C ALA A 378 17.69 6.27 7.31
N HIS A 379 18.52 6.40 6.29
CA HIS A 379 19.46 5.38 5.85
C HIS A 379 20.89 5.82 6.11
N SER A 380 21.73 4.87 6.49
CA SER A 380 23.17 5.07 6.66
C SER A 380 23.94 4.06 5.82
N ILE A 381 25.08 4.47 5.29
CA ILE A 381 25.93 3.60 4.47
C ILE A 381 26.92 2.87 5.36
N TRP A 382 27.04 1.58 5.11
CA TRP A 382 27.94 0.65 5.78
C TRP A 382 28.78 -0.10 4.77
N VAL A 383 29.94 -0.57 5.18
CA VAL A 383 30.78 -1.48 4.41
C VAL A 383 30.91 -2.78 5.21
N LEU A 384 30.60 -3.89 4.55
CA LEU A 384 30.69 -5.24 5.09
C LEU A 384 31.88 -5.96 4.45
N ALA A 385 32.66 -6.67 5.25
CA ALA A 385 33.62 -7.64 4.76
C ALA A 385 32.84 -8.87 4.20
N ARG A 386 33.04 -9.20 2.91
CA ARG A 386 32.29 -10.30 2.24
C ARG A 386 32.44 -11.63 2.96
N ALA A 387 33.63 -11.95 3.44
CA ALA A 387 33.93 -13.25 4.06
C ALA A 387 33.34 -13.41 5.46
N SER A 388 33.29 -12.35 6.26
CA SER A 388 32.89 -12.41 7.69
C SER A 388 31.55 -11.72 7.98
N GLY A 389 31.08 -10.85 7.10
CA GLY A 389 29.92 -10.00 7.33
C GLY A 389 30.18 -8.90 8.38
N GLN A 390 31.45 -8.69 8.80
CA GLN A 390 31.79 -7.62 9.73
C GLN A 390 31.46 -6.27 9.09
N ALA A 391 30.62 -5.47 9.75
CA ALA A 391 30.10 -4.23 9.24
C ALA A 391 30.79 -3.02 9.89
N THR A 392 31.18 -2.05 9.08
CA THR A 392 31.71 -0.75 9.50
C THR A 392 30.82 0.35 8.95
N ARG A 393 30.36 1.25 9.81
CA ARG A 393 29.54 2.41 9.41
C ARG A 393 30.42 3.49 8.78
N VAL A 394 30.03 3.94 7.59
CA VAL A 394 30.74 5.01 6.85
C VAL A 394 30.08 6.36 7.06
N THR A 395 28.75 6.46 6.83
CA THR A 395 28.05 7.73 6.98
C THR A 395 27.35 7.85 8.33
N ARG A 396 27.29 9.07 8.86
CA ARG A 396 26.58 9.42 10.10
C ARG A 396 25.56 10.51 9.82
N GLY A 397 24.30 10.26 10.19
CA GLY A 397 23.18 11.20 10.06
C GLY A 397 22.70 11.43 8.62
N GLY A 398 21.42 11.77 8.47
CA GLY A 398 20.77 12.06 7.20
C GLY A 398 20.34 10.82 6.41
N HIS A 399 19.56 11.06 5.34
CA HIS A 399 19.16 10.04 4.38
C HIS A 399 20.27 9.86 3.34
N ALA A 400 21.13 8.86 3.51
CA ALA A 400 22.17 8.53 2.53
C ALA A 400 21.77 7.26 1.77
N ARG A 401 21.57 7.36 0.45
CA ARG A 401 21.35 6.22 -0.45
C ARG A 401 22.65 5.94 -1.21
N LEU A 402 23.04 4.68 -1.17
CA LEU A 402 24.25 4.25 -1.87
C LEU A 402 24.06 4.37 -3.38
N VAL A 403 25.08 4.88 -4.05
CA VAL A 403 25.18 4.90 -5.53
C VAL A 403 26.17 3.84 -5.98
N ASP A 404 27.47 4.00 -5.64
CA ASP A 404 28.52 3.10 -6.09
C ASP A 404 29.83 3.29 -5.33
N TRP A 405 30.79 2.44 -5.62
CA TRP A 405 32.20 2.60 -5.27
C TRP A 405 32.93 3.48 -6.28
N SER A 406 33.95 4.22 -5.83
CA SER A 406 34.96 4.71 -6.77
C SER A 406 35.70 3.55 -7.45
N THR A 407 36.21 3.77 -8.64
CA THR A 407 36.89 2.73 -9.45
C THR A 407 38.09 2.10 -8.75
N ASP A 408 38.75 2.84 -7.82
CA ASP A 408 39.86 2.35 -7.01
C ASP A 408 39.42 1.72 -5.67
N GLY A 409 38.12 1.69 -5.38
CA GLY A 409 37.53 1.10 -4.18
C GLY A 409 37.85 1.83 -2.87
N ARG A 410 38.30 3.09 -2.93
CA ARG A 410 38.66 3.88 -1.75
C ARG A 410 37.54 4.75 -1.23
N ASP A 411 36.67 5.20 -2.11
CA ASP A 411 35.57 6.11 -1.80
C ASP A 411 34.21 5.51 -2.15
N LEU A 412 33.17 6.00 -1.50
CA LEU A 412 31.76 5.68 -1.81
C LEU A 412 31.05 6.93 -2.32
N LEU A 413 30.31 6.76 -3.42
CA LEU A 413 29.35 7.73 -3.93
C LEU A 413 27.99 7.46 -3.30
N PHE A 414 27.28 8.53 -2.94
CA PHE A 414 25.92 8.41 -2.41
C PHE A 414 25.12 9.70 -2.66
N VAL A 415 23.82 9.54 -2.73
CA VAL A 415 22.89 10.68 -2.72
C VAL A 415 22.46 10.94 -1.28
N ARG A 416 22.60 12.18 -0.83
CA ARG A 416 22.18 12.62 0.50
C ARG A 416 21.41 13.92 0.37
N ASN A 417 20.18 13.92 0.86
CA ASN A 417 19.27 15.07 0.76
C ASN A 417 19.14 15.62 -0.67
N GLY A 418 19.08 14.73 -1.66
CA GLY A 418 18.97 15.10 -3.07
C GLY A 418 20.24 15.61 -3.75
N ALA A 419 21.37 15.66 -3.07
CA ALA A 419 22.67 16.04 -3.63
C ALA A 419 23.63 14.85 -3.69
N LEU A 420 24.61 14.89 -4.58
CA LEU A 420 25.63 13.85 -4.76
C LEU A 420 26.84 14.12 -3.88
N TRP A 421 27.24 13.12 -3.11
CA TRP A 421 28.34 13.16 -2.17
C TRP A 421 29.33 12.04 -2.40
N MET A 422 30.57 12.24 -1.98
CA MET A 422 31.61 11.21 -1.93
C MET A 422 32.27 11.23 -0.56
N GLN A 423 32.57 10.04 -0.02
CA GLN A 423 33.24 9.88 1.25
C GLN A 423 34.22 8.72 1.22
N SER A 424 35.43 8.93 1.79
CA SER A 424 36.41 7.86 1.93
C SER A 424 35.93 6.80 2.92
N VAL A 425 36.18 5.53 2.55
CA VAL A 425 35.91 4.37 3.41
C VAL A 425 36.92 4.27 4.55
N ALA A 426 38.08 4.90 4.42
CA ALA A 426 39.04 4.98 5.51
C ALA A 426 38.48 5.76 6.70
N ALA A 427 38.78 5.30 7.92
CA ALA A 427 38.23 5.89 9.15
C ALA A 427 38.46 7.41 9.24
N GLY A 428 37.38 8.17 9.46
CA GLY A 428 37.42 9.60 9.70
C GLY A 428 37.37 10.52 8.48
N GLY A 429 37.07 9.96 7.27
CA GLY A 429 36.87 10.80 6.08
C GLY A 429 35.58 11.64 6.19
N GLU A 430 35.72 12.96 6.01
CA GLU A 430 34.53 13.83 5.89
C GLU A 430 33.91 13.73 4.51
N PRO A 431 32.58 13.74 4.40
CA PRO A 431 31.89 13.71 3.11
C PRO A 431 32.14 15.02 2.36
N ARG A 432 32.44 14.93 1.07
CA ARG A 432 32.55 16.08 0.16
C ARG A 432 31.42 16.09 -0.86
N SER A 433 30.80 17.22 -1.10
CA SER A 433 29.84 17.39 -2.18
C SER A 433 30.58 17.33 -3.52
N LEU A 434 30.03 16.55 -4.47
CA LEU A 434 30.59 16.42 -5.83
C LEU A 434 29.91 17.34 -6.83
N ALA A 435 28.62 17.50 -6.70
CA ALA A 435 27.82 18.37 -7.54
C ALA A 435 26.59 18.84 -6.76
N ASP A 436 26.41 20.15 -6.72
CA ASP A 436 25.14 20.77 -6.37
C ASP A 436 24.45 21.12 -7.71
N SER A 437 23.63 20.21 -8.20
CA SER A 437 22.92 20.42 -9.46
C SER A 437 21.73 21.37 -9.31
N GLY A 438 21.45 21.85 -8.09
CA GLY A 438 20.21 22.58 -7.77
C GLY A 438 18.93 21.74 -7.94
N MET A 439 19.07 20.45 -8.29
CA MET A 439 17.99 19.50 -8.46
C MET A 439 17.97 18.47 -7.35
N GLN A 440 16.78 18.02 -6.97
CA GLN A 440 16.61 16.90 -6.04
C GLN A 440 16.87 15.57 -6.76
N LEU A 441 18.05 15.00 -6.59
CA LEU A 441 18.41 13.71 -7.19
C LEU A 441 17.64 12.58 -6.49
N VAL A 442 17.11 11.67 -7.31
CA VAL A 442 16.35 10.50 -6.84
C VAL A 442 17.26 9.27 -6.79
N ASP A 443 18.06 9.06 -7.83
CA ASP A 443 18.98 7.94 -7.98
C ASP A 443 20.17 8.33 -8.86
N ALA A 444 21.22 7.51 -8.86
CA ALA A 444 22.39 7.73 -9.70
C ALA A 444 23.15 6.42 -9.96
N THR A 445 24.02 6.42 -10.98
CA THR A 445 24.96 5.34 -11.30
C THR A 445 26.27 5.93 -11.81
N LEU A 446 27.39 5.43 -11.31
CA LEU A 446 28.71 5.89 -11.74
C LEU A 446 29.04 5.29 -13.13
N ALA A 447 29.61 6.10 -14.02
CA ALA A 447 30.16 5.57 -15.25
C ALA A 447 31.48 4.83 -14.95
N PRO A 448 31.81 3.74 -15.72
CA PRO A 448 33.00 2.92 -15.45
C PRO A 448 34.33 3.67 -15.55
N ASP A 449 34.35 4.80 -16.26
CA ASP A 449 35.51 5.67 -16.36
C ASP A 449 35.79 6.49 -15.08
N GLY A 450 34.86 6.49 -14.11
CA GLY A 450 34.94 7.27 -12.88
C GLY A 450 34.88 8.79 -13.08
N ARG A 451 34.59 9.27 -14.30
CA ARG A 451 34.63 10.69 -14.66
C ARG A 451 33.25 11.32 -14.84
N SER A 452 32.23 10.52 -14.93
CA SER A 452 30.85 10.99 -15.04
C SER A 452 29.90 10.11 -14.26
N VAL A 453 28.73 10.65 -13.92
CA VAL A 453 27.64 9.97 -13.25
C VAL A 453 26.35 10.19 -14.05
N VAL A 454 25.57 9.15 -14.22
CA VAL A 454 24.21 9.27 -14.76
C VAL A 454 23.27 9.41 -13.57
N VAL A 455 22.49 10.48 -13.54
CA VAL A 455 21.61 10.82 -12.42
C VAL A 455 20.16 10.84 -12.87
N LEU A 456 19.29 10.39 -11.99
CA LEU A 456 17.84 10.50 -12.11
C LEU A 456 17.35 11.67 -11.26
N GLY A 457 16.76 12.65 -11.93
CA GLY A 457 16.20 13.85 -11.29
C GLY A 457 14.67 13.84 -11.26
N PRO A 458 14.07 14.97 -10.85
CA PRO A 458 12.62 15.17 -10.84
C PRO A 458 12.00 14.91 -12.21
N ARG A 459 10.73 14.47 -12.23
CA ARG A 459 10.01 14.11 -13.45
C ARG A 459 10.73 13.07 -14.31
N SER A 460 11.51 12.18 -13.66
CA SER A 460 12.28 11.13 -14.32
C SER A 460 13.23 11.63 -15.43
N ILE A 461 13.75 12.86 -15.31
CA ILE A 461 14.83 13.32 -16.19
C ILE A 461 16.09 12.48 -15.93
N LEU A 462 16.73 12.04 -17.01
CA LEU A 462 17.99 11.31 -16.93
C LEU A 462 19.10 12.17 -17.53
N LEU A 463 20.11 12.48 -16.72
CA LEU A 463 21.21 13.36 -17.09
C LEU A 463 22.55 12.67 -16.90
N ARG A 464 23.53 13.00 -17.72
CA ARG A 464 24.94 12.69 -17.50
C ARG A 464 25.63 13.93 -16.94
N LEU A 465 26.22 13.81 -15.75
CA LEU A 465 26.97 14.86 -15.08
C LEU A 465 28.46 14.50 -15.10
N PRO A 466 29.33 15.34 -15.64
CA PRO A 466 30.77 15.15 -15.50
C PRO A 466 31.20 15.45 -14.06
N LEU A 467 32.12 14.65 -13.51
CA LEU A 467 32.64 14.83 -12.17
C LEU A 467 33.94 15.68 -12.20
N GLY A 468 34.04 16.62 -11.28
CA GLY A 468 35.26 17.42 -11.12
C GLY A 468 35.49 18.52 -12.14
N THR A 469 34.52 18.81 -12.98
CA THR A 469 34.59 19.89 -13.98
C THR A 469 33.34 20.78 -13.89
N ALA A 470 33.46 22.04 -14.36
CA ALA A 470 32.30 22.95 -14.48
C ALA A 470 31.49 22.72 -15.78
N ALA A 471 31.63 21.55 -16.43
CA ALA A 471 30.92 21.25 -17.65
C ALA A 471 29.41 21.07 -17.40
N SER A 472 28.62 21.45 -18.39
CA SER A 472 27.17 21.32 -18.36
C SER A 472 26.72 19.85 -18.34
N ALA A 473 25.56 19.60 -17.77
CA ALA A 473 24.90 18.30 -17.83
C ALA A 473 24.39 17.98 -19.25
N ASP A 474 24.61 16.75 -19.69
CA ASP A 474 24.02 16.24 -20.95
C ASP A 474 22.70 15.53 -20.66
N THR A 475 21.64 15.90 -21.38
CA THR A 475 20.34 15.24 -21.23
C THR A 475 20.30 13.93 -22.00
N ILE A 476 20.16 12.82 -21.26
CA ILE A 476 19.97 11.47 -21.83
C ILE A 476 18.50 11.25 -22.17
N VAL A 477 17.60 11.46 -21.18
CA VAL A 477 16.15 11.38 -21.35
C VAL A 477 15.54 12.68 -20.83
N PRO A 478 14.78 13.42 -21.65
CA PRO A 478 14.09 14.65 -21.21
C PRO A 478 13.09 14.35 -20.09
N PRO A 479 12.65 15.39 -19.33
CA PRO A 479 11.71 15.19 -18.25
C PRO A 479 10.37 14.66 -18.77
N TYR A 480 9.74 13.79 -17.97
CA TYR A 480 8.41 13.26 -18.26
C TYR A 480 7.39 14.41 -18.47
N GLY A 481 6.54 14.26 -19.46
CA GLY A 481 5.63 15.31 -19.94
C GLY A 481 6.15 16.01 -21.22
N THR A 482 7.47 16.01 -21.48
CA THR A 482 8.04 16.34 -22.79
C THR A 482 8.35 15.09 -23.62
N THR A 483 8.35 13.92 -22.97
CA THR A 483 8.50 12.59 -23.57
C THR A 483 7.57 11.61 -22.85
N THR A 484 7.24 10.49 -23.49
CA THR A 484 6.54 9.36 -22.86
C THR A 484 7.45 8.53 -21.97
N MET A 485 8.77 8.61 -22.15
CA MET A 485 9.75 7.85 -21.37
C MET A 485 9.78 8.29 -19.91
N ARG A 486 9.78 7.30 -19.02
CA ARG A 486 9.80 7.50 -17.57
C ARG A 486 10.78 6.55 -16.89
N PRO A 487 12.11 6.80 -17.05
CA PRO A 487 13.14 5.96 -16.47
C PRO A 487 13.11 5.94 -14.94
N ASP A 488 13.53 4.80 -14.38
CA ASP A 488 13.73 4.52 -12.96
C ASP A 488 14.87 3.52 -12.80
N GLY A 489 15.67 3.64 -11.72
CA GLY A 489 16.76 2.73 -11.42
C GLY A 489 17.82 2.63 -12.53
N PRO A 490 18.44 3.74 -12.97
CA PRO A 490 19.40 3.71 -14.06
C PRO A 490 20.67 2.94 -13.67
N ARG A 491 21.22 2.16 -14.63
CA ARG A 491 22.49 1.43 -14.49
C ARG A 491 23.30 1.58 -15.76
N VAL A 492 24.51 2.14 -15.67
CA VAL A 492 25.43 2.24 -16.80
C VAL A 492 26.11 0.89 -17.03
N SER A 493 26.25 0.50 -18.29
CA SER A 493 26.94 -0.73 -18.65
C SER A 493 28.45 -0.68 -18.34
N PRO A 494 29.12 -1.82 -18.10
CA PRO A 494 30.57 -1.87 -17.81
C PRO A 494 31.45 -1.27 -18.90
N ASP A 495 30.99 -1.23 -20.15
CA ASP A 495 31.72 -0.60 -21.28
C ASP A 495 31.40 0.91 -21.40
N GLY A 496 30.51 1.46 -20.57
CA GLY A 496 30.14 2.87 -20.55
C GLY A 496 29.32 3.36 -21.73
N LYS A 497 28.86 2.46 -22.61
CA LYS A 497 28.15 2.83 -23.84
C LYS A 497 26.63 2.81 -23.72
N TRP A 498 26.10 2.16 -22.69
CA TRP A 498 24.68 1.93 -22.54
C TRP A 498 24.21 2.31 -21.13
N VAL A 499 22.96 2.68 -20.99
CA VAL A 499 22.25 2.79 -19.71
C VAL A 499 20.99 1.92 -19.77
N ALA A 500 20.88 1.00 -18.81
CA ALA A 500 19.65 0.24 -18.57
C ALA A 500 18.81 0.96 -17.53
N PHE A 501 17.49 0.89 -17.67
CA PHE A 501 16.54 1.45 -16.70
C PHE A 501 15.19 0.74 -16.81
N SER A 502 14.43 0.80 -15.76
CA SER A 502 13.00 0.40 -15.76
C SER A 502 12.15 1.53 -16.32
N HIS A 503 11.11 1.20 -17.08
CA HIS A 503 10.08 2.18 -17.45
C HIS A 503 8.92 2.12 -16.45
N ARG A 504 8.75 3.19 -15.65
CA ARG A 504 7.82 3.19 -14.51
C ARG A 504 6.36 2.87 -14.84
N ASN A 505 5.88 3.33 -16.00
CA ASN A 505 4.47 3.18 -16.35
C ASN A 505 4.19 1.85 -17.05
N GLU A 506 5.16 1.30 -17.76
CA GLU A 506 5.00 0.10 -18.58
C GLU A 506 5.47 -1.15 -17.85
N TYR A 507 6.22 -0.98 -16.73
CA TYR A 507 6.86 -2.09 -16.04
C TYR A 507 7.72 -2.94 -17.00
N GLN A 508 8.55 -2.24 -17.78
CA GLN A 508 9.44 -2.84 -18.78
C GLN A 508 10.87 -2.34 -18.58
N VAL A 509 11.83 -3.16 -18.95
CA VAL A 509 13.25 -2.80 -18.93
C VAL A 509 13.68 -2.36 -20.32
N TYR A 510 14.32 -1.20 -20.35
CA TYR A 510 14.89 -0.59 -21.54
C TYR A 510 16.40 -0.41 -21.41
N VAL A 511 17.08 -0.45 -22.55
CA VAL A 511 18.49 -0.09 -22.67
C VAL A 511 18.62 1.02 -23.71
N ARG A 512 19.30 2.09 -23.33
CA ARG A 512 19.54 3.24 -24.20
C ARG A 512 21.02 3.43 -24.46
N SER A 513 21.37 3.68 -25.71
CA SER A 513 22.72 4.04 -26.10
C SER A 513 23.10 5.43 -25.61
N LEU A 514 24.25 5.54 -24.96
CA LEU A 514 24.85 6.80 -24.55
C LEU A 514 25.68 7.47 -25.65
N VAL A 515 25.78 6.80 -26.80
CA VAL A 515 26.55 7.28 -27.98
C VAL A 515 25.62 7.91 -29.01
N ASP A 516 24.58 7.21 -29.44
CA ASP A 516 23.67 7.64 -30.52
C ASP A 516 22.22 7.86 -30.07
N GLY A 517 21.90 7.53 -28.81
CA GLY A 517 20.59 7.75 -28.21
C GLY A 517 19.51 6.73 -28.59
N GLY A 518 19.85 5.66 -29.34
CA GLY A 518 18.92 4.57 -29.63
C GLY A 518 18.40 3.90 -28.35
N THR A 519 17.11 3.61 -28.29
CA THR A 519 16.47 2.99 -27.12
C THR A 519 15.78 1.69 -27.52
N PHE A 520 16.02 0.62 -26.75
CA PHE A 520 15.59 -0.74 -27.06
C PHE A 520 14.90 -1.34 -25.84
N GLN A 521 13.75 -1.96 -26.04
CA GLN A 521 13.09 -2.75 -25.00
C GLN A 521 13.78 -4.10 -24.86
N VAL A 522 14.16 -4.47 -23.65
CA VAL A 522 14.87 -5.72 -23.36
C VAL A 522 13.95 -6.77 -22.74
N SER A 523 13.04 -6.39 -21.88
CA SER A 523 12.03 -7.30 -21.31
C SER A 523 10.83 -7.48 -22.24
N ASP A 524 10.10 -8.59 -22.12
CA ASP A 524 8.88 -8.90 -22.87
C ASP A 524 7.67 -9.12 -21.96
N GLU A 525 7.85 -9.77 -20.81
CA GLU A 525 6.79 -10.08 -19.84
C GLU A 525 6.81 -9.17 -18.60
N GLY A 526 7.28 -7.94 -18.76
CA GLY A 526 7.52 -7.02 -17.67
C GLY A 526 8.95 -7.11 -17.12
N GLY A 527 9.32 -6.15 -16.28
CA GLY A 527 10.62 -6.16 -15.62
C GLY A 527 10.95 -4.85 -14.92
N SER A 528 11.77 -4.96 -13.87
CA SER A 528 12.30 -3.84 -13.10
C SER A 528 13.73 -4.09 -12.60
N ASP A 529 14.36 -3.04 -12.09
CA ASP A 529 15.64 -3.07 -11.39
C ASP A 529 16.75 -3.78 -12.19
N PRO A 530 17.11 -3.28 -13.39
CA PRO A 530 18.11 -3.91 -14.23
C PRO A 530 19.51 -3.83 -13.60
N VAL A 531 20.25 -4.92 -13.68
CA VAL A 531 21.64 -5.03 -13.22
C VAL A 531 22.49 -5.63 -14.34
N TRP A 532 23.55 -4.92 -14.75
CA TRP A 532 24.46 -5.41 -15.76
C TRP A 532 25.37 -6.54 -15.25
N GLY A 533 25.64 -7.50 -16.12
CA GLY A 533 26.76 -8.41 -15.94
C GLY A 533 28.10 -7.66 -16.14
N HIS A 534 29.21 -8.36 -15.85
CA HIS A 534 30.55 -7.75 -15.83
C HIS A 534 31.06 -7.28 -17.22
N ASP A 535 30.50 -7.77 -18.30
CA ASP A 535 31.01 -7.56 -19.70
C ASP A 535 29.99 -6.93 -20.65
N ALA A 536 28.92 -6.33 -20.13
CA ALA A 536 27.80 -5.78 -20.89
C ALA A 536 27.06 -6.76 -21.82
N SER A 537 27.45 -8.05 -21.85
CA SER A 537 26.76 -9.07 -22.66
C SER A 537 25.54 -9.67 -21.92
N ARG A 538 25.38 -9.37 -20.63
CA ARG A 538 24.30 -9.88 -19.80
C ARG A 538 23.64 -8.76 -19.04
N LEU A 539 22.32 -8.88 -18.92
CA LEU A 539 21.49 -8.01 -18.09
C LEU A 539 20.55 -8.88 -17.26
N TYR A 540 20.52 -8.64 -15.96
CA TYR A 540 19.61 -9.28 -15.02
C TYR A 540 18.51 -8.29 -14.68
N TYR A 541 17.27 -8.74 -14.55
CA TYR A 541 16.16 -7.92 -14.08
C TYR A 541 15.11 -8.77 -13.36
N HIS A 542 14.27 -8.12 -12.58
CA HIS A 542 13.20 -8.75 -11.83
C HIS A 542 11.91 -8.75 -12.62
N THR A 543 11.17 -9.85 -12.51
CA THR A 543 9.77 -9.98 -12.96
C THR A 543 8.90 -10.34 -11.75
N GLY A 544 7.58 -10.38 -11.93
CA GLY A 544 6.69 -10.89 -10.89
C GLY A 544 7.02 -12.31 -10.43
N ASP A 545 7.61 -13.11 -11.33
CA ASP A 545 7.89 -14.54 -11.13
C ASP A 545 9.34 -14.84 -10.72
N GLY A 546 10.23 -13.86 -10.66
CA GLY A 546 11.63 -14.06 -10.27
C GLY A 546 12.64 -13.22 -11.06
N VAL A 547 13.85 -13.75 -11.22
CA VAL A 547 14.95 -13.07 -11.90
C VAL A 547 15.13 -13.65 -13.31
N VAL A 548 15.24 -12.77 -14.28
CA VAL A 548 15.54 -13.10 -15.67
C VAL A 548 16.97 -12.65 -16.00
N GLU A 549 17.77 -13.56 -16.57
CA GLU A 549 19.03 -13.27 -17.23
C GLU A 549 18.78 -13.09 -18.72
N THR A 550 19.22 -11.98 -19.27
CA THR A 550 19.15 -11.70 -20.70
C THR A 550 20.53 -11.63 -21.28
N THR A 551 20.78 -12.40 -22.36
CA THR A 551 22.01 -12.33 -23.16
C THR A 551 21.82 -11.32 -24.27
N LEU A 552 22.73 -10.35 -24.35
CA LEU A 552 22.69 -9.24 -25.27
C LEU A 552 23.89 -9.30 -26.24
N ARG A 553 23.66 -8.91 -27.46
CA ARG A 553 24.72 -8.46 -28.40
C ARG A 553 24.63 -6.93 -28.44
N THR A 554 25.73 -6.27 -28.12
CA THR A 554 25.77 -4.80 -27.99
C THR A 554 26.49 -4.12 -29.17
N SER A 555 26.97 -4.89 -30.16
CA SER A 555 27.64 -4.37 -31.34
C SER A 555 27.29 -5.22 -32.57
N PRO A 556 27.05 -4.64 -33.77
CA PRO A 556 27.01 -3.21 -34.11
C PRO A 556 25.75 -2.50 -33.56
N THR A 557 24.69 -3.22 -33.31
CA THR A 557 23.42 -2.76 -32.71
C THR A 557 23.08 -3.64 -31.53
N LEU A 558 22.20 -3.13 -30.62
CA LEU A 558 21.74 -3.92 -29.51
C LEU A 558 20.67 -4.91 -29.97
N ASP A 559 20.94 -6.20 -29.74
CA ASP A 559 19.97 -7.28 -29.95
C ASP A 559 19.83 -8.15 -28.71
N VAL A 560 18.62 -8.58 -28.43
CA VAL A 560 18.32 -9.57 -27.38
C VAL A 560 18.46 -10.96 -27.99
N LEU A 561 19.51 -11.69 -27.60
CA LEU A 561 19.78 -13.03 -28.13
C LEU A 561 19.01 -14.12 -27.38
N ARG A 562 18.87 -13.98 -26.08
CA ARG A 562 18.22 -14.99 -25.23
C ARG A 562 17.73 -14.37 -23.91
N ARG A 563 16.58 -14.83 -23.42
CA ARG A 563 16.10 -14.61 -22.06
C ARG A 563 15.99 -15.95 -21.35
N ARG A 564 16.39 -16.01 -20.10
CA ARG A 564 16.36 -17.21 -19.27
C ARG A 564 15.96 -16.84 -17.85
N ARG A 565 14.88 -17.42 -17.35
CA ARG A 565 14.55 -17.31 -15.92
C ARG A 565 15.54 -18.13 -15.10
N LEU A 566 15.97 -17.59 -13.98
CA LEU A 566 16.93 -18.24 -13.07
C LEU A 566 16.18 -18.96 -11.95
N ASP A 567 15.52 -20.07 -12.29
CA ASP A 567 14.71 -20.86 -11.34
C ASP A 567 15.50 -21.47 -10.18
N ALA A 568 16.82 -21.57 -10.31
CA ALA A 568 17.70 -22.04 -9.25
C ALA A 568 17.92 -21.02 -8.13
N LEU A 569 17.58 -19.74 -8.34
CA LEU A 569 17.69 -18.72 -7.31
C LEU A 569 16.53 -18.84 -6.32
N PRO A 570 16.75 -18.46 -5.03
CA PRO A 570 15.69 -18.47 -4.04
C PRO A 570 14.54 -17.56 -4.45
N SER A 571 13.31 -18.01 -4.22
CA SER A 571 12.11 -17.22 -4.51
C SER A 571 12.13 -15.89 -3.77
N GLY A 572 11.87 -14.79 -4.51
CA GLY A 572 11.91 -13.41 -4.02
C GLY A 572 13.31 -12.86 -3.82
N ALA A 573 14.36 -13.54 -4.35
CA ALA A 573 15.69 -12.97 -4.41
C ALA A 573 15.67 -11.69 -5.24
N ASN A 574 16.33 -10.64 -4.73
CA ASN A 574 16.52 -9.37 -5.42
C ASN A 574 18.01 -9.21 -5.73
N VAL A 575 18.39 -9.31 -7.01
CA VAL A 575 19.77 -9.11 -7.46
C VAL A 575 20.09 -7.62 -7.37
N GLN A 576 21.18 -7.31 -6.68
CA GLN A 576 21.65 -5.95 -6.44
C GLN A 576 22.87 -5.61 -7.27
N ASP A 577 23.74 -6.61 -7.46
CA ASP A 577 25.00 -6.40 -8.15
C ASP A 577 25.60 -7.73 -8.66
N VAL A 578 26.56 -7.63 -9.57
CA VAL A 578 27.32 -8.75 -10.10
C VAL A 578 28.80 -8.50 -9.83
N SER A 579 29.51 -9.52 -9.33
CA SER A 579 30.94 -9.40 -9.07
C SER A 579 31.74 -9.11 -10.36
N SER A 580 32.89 -8.45 -10.21
CA SER A 580 33.76 -8.06 -11.34
C SER A 580 34.26 -9.23 -12.19
N ASP A 581 34.29 -10.45 -11.66
CA ASP A 581 34.59 -11.69 -12.39
C ASP A 581 33.35 -12.33 -13.06
N GLY A 582 32.16 -11.78 -12.84
CA GLY A 582 30.89 -12.27 -13.36
C GLY A 582 30.39 -13.59 -12.78
N LEU A 583 31.04 -14.11 -11.74
CA LEU A 583 30.74 -15.43 -11.17
C LEU A 583 29.76 -15.39 -10.00
N ALA A 584 29.60 -14.23 -9.38
CA ALA A 584 28.76 -14.09 -8.18
C ALA A 584 27.71 -12.99 -8.34
N LEU A 585 26.50 -13.30 -7.89
CA LEU A 585 25.39 -12.38 -7.76
C LEU A 585 25.26 -11.95 -6.29
N LEU A 586 25.27 -10.67 -6.01
CA LEU A 586 24.89 -10.10 -4.73
C LEU A 586 23.38 -9.96 -4.70
N MET A 587 22.74 -10.56 -3.70
CA MET A 587 21.30 -10.56 -3.61
C MET A 587 20.83 -10.21 -2.21
N GLN A 588 19.65 -9.64 -2.15
CA GLN A 588 18.86 -9.55 -0.94
C GLN A 588 17.80 -10.65 -0.95
N LEU A 589 17.76 -11.42 0.13
CA LEU A 589 16.68 -12.33 0.40
C LEU A 589 15.81 -11.73 1.49
N PRO A 590 14.57 -11.32 1.16
CA PRO A 590 13.66 -10.87 2.19
C PRO A 590 13.48 -12.00 3.20
N ILE A 591 13.62 -11.67 4.49
CA ILE A 591 13.22 -12.62 5.51
C ILE A 591 11.70 -12.62 5.51
N ARG A 592 11.19 -13.61 4.84
CA ARG A 592 9.80 -13.99 4.91
C ARG A 592 9.57 -14.73 6.23
N GLN A 593 9.55 -14.04 7.34
CA GLN A 593 8.57 -14.40 8.36
C GLN A 593 7.24 -14.22 7.63
N GLY A 594 6.41 -15.28 7.60
CA GLY A 594 5.12 -15.19 6.94
C GLY A 594 4.50 -13.87 7.36
N ALA A 595 4.16 -13.03 6.39
CA ALA A 595 3.76 -11.67 6.70
C ALA A 595 2.61 -11.75 7.69
N GLU A 596 2.87 -11.41 8.97
CA GLU A 596 1.86 -11.48 10.02
C GLU A 596 0.76 -10.50 9.68
N VAL A 597 -0.40 -11.05 9.35
CA VAL A 597 -1.59 -10.24 9.06
C VAL A 597 -2.51 -10.34 10.25
N ARG A 598 -2.83 -9.18 10.82
CA ARG A 598 -3.73 -9.07 11.96
C ARG A 598 -5.10 -8.59 11.54
N VAL A 599 -6.09 -9.15 12.19
CA VAL A 599 -7.48 -8.70 12.17
C VAL A 599 -7.81 -8.14 13.55
N ALA A 600 -8.15 -6.87 13.63
CA ALA A 600 -8.61 -6.21 14.83
C ALA A 600 -10.11 -5.89 14.70
N VAL A 601 -10.94 -6.72 15.33
CA VAL A 601 -12.40 -6.54 15.36
C VAL A 601 -12.74 -5.49 16.42
N ASN A 602 -13.73 -4.63 16.16
CA ASN A 602 -14.12 -3.50 17.00
C ASN A 602 -12.98 -2.48 17.26
N TRP A 603 -12.07 -2.35 16.30
CA TRP A 603 -10.95 -1.41 16.37
C TRP A 603 -11.42 0.06 16.45
N ASP A 604 -12.57 0.39 15.87
CA ASP A 604 -13.21 1.70 16.00
C ASP A 604 -13.41 2.13 17.45
N THR A 605 -13.62 1.18 18.36
CA THR A 605 -13.73 1.45 19.81
C THR A 605 -12.41 1.98 20.39
N GLU A 606 -11.27 1.44 19.95
CA GLU A 606 -9.94 1.96 20.33
C GLU A 606 -9.72 3.36 19.77
N VAL A 607 -10.08 3.58 18.50
CA VAL A 607 -10.00 4.91 17.88
C VAL A 607 -10.85 5.92 18.63
N ARG A 608 -12.11 5.60 18.94
CA ARG A 608 -13.00 6.47 19.73
C ARG A 608 -12.44 6.80 21.10
N ARG A 609 -11.82 5.81 21.77
CA ARG A 609 -11.14 6.02 23.06
C ARG A 609 -9.94 6.95 22.90
N ALA A 610 -9.10 6.74 21.88
CA ALA A 610 -7.96 7.59 21.62
C ALA A 610 -8.36 9.03 21.26
N LEU A 611 -9.48 9.21 20.56
CA LEU A 611 -9.99 10.53 20.19
C LEU A 611 -10.59 11.30 21.38
N ARG A 612 -11.24 10.61 22.34
CA ARG A 612 -11.83 11.21 23.56
C ARG A 612 -10.79 11.49 24.65
N GLY A 613 -9.77 10.66 24.79
CA GLY A 613 -8.67 10.83 25.75
C GLY A 613 -7.64 11.80 25.21
N GLY A 614 -7.60 13.02 25.71
CA GLY A 614 -6.57 14.00 25.39
C GLY A 614 -5.20 13.61 25.97
N GLY A 615 -4.49 12.70 25.35
CA GLY A 615 -3.13 12.33 25.72
C GLY A 615 -2.93 10.82 25.65
N VAL A 616 -2.01 10.41 24.82
CA VAL A 616 -1.41 9.07 24.86
C VAL A 616 -0.47 9.03 26.06
N PRO A 617 -0.57 8.06 27.01
CA PRO A 617 0.47 7.85 28.00
C PRO A 617 1.77 7.39 27.37
#